data_042990d9f7e9d77e361fe28328a4ca70
#
_entry.id   042990d9f7e9d77e361fe28328a4ca70
#
_cell.length_a   1.000
_cell.length_b   1.000
_cell.length_c   1.000
_cell.angle_alpha   90.00
_cell.angle_beta   90.00
_cell.angle_gamma   90.00
#
_symmetry.space_group_name_H-M   'P 1'
#
loop_
_entity.id
_entity.type
_entity.pdbx_description
1 polymer ?
#
loop_
_entity_poly.entity_id
_entity_poly.type
_entity_poly.pdbx_seq_one_letter_code
_entity_poly.pdbx_strand_id
1 'polypeptide(L)'
;MFIAALLVLVTAAPVAADDFTPSLFKTWADARIGTGQPVYWYSVGTVRSYPDGKLLYRMEGYDTARVGYPDPARQTVHQYNRKIYIARHPETNAVLREWNGQKVEPIAYPYQFITYELRGGAVETMVEQGAGAAVRRIGPGKDISVRTLGDATVFTAPVYLDFPIGPGKRYQAFENYDFFIQPKGKVKVPHQLSWLRYGNAPDWAGGGLTIMHLVTWRIDRYQDVPATLRDYIESDAPLWKAPPADLADIRKLQK
;
A
#
# COMPACT_ATOMS: atom_id res chain seq x y z
N MET A 1 27.74 4.27 -50.98
CA MET A 1 27.64 2.96 -50.29
C MET A 1 26.72 3.15 -49.10
N PHE A 2 25.42 2.82 -49.26
CA PHE A 2 24.41 3.00 -48.19
C PHE A 2 24.34 1.69 -47.40
N ILE A 3 24.68 1.73 -46.12
CA ILE A 3 24.48 0.60 -45.19
C ILE A 3 23.03 0.68 -44.72
N ALA A 4 22.19 -0.22 -45.22
CA ALA A 4 20.86 -0.43 -44.69
C ALA A 4 20.94 -1.16 -43.33
N ALA A 5 20.67 -0.45 -42.24
CA ALA A 5 20.54 -1.06 -40.92
C ALA A 5 19.20 -1.84 -40.88
N LEU A 6 19.30 -3.14 -40.83
CA LEU A 6 18.16 -4.04 -40.63
C LEU A 6 17.69 -3.95 -39.17
N LEU A 7 16.59 -3.23 -38.93
CA LEU A 7 15.96 -3.17 -37.62
C LEU A 7 15.20 -4.49 -37.41
N VAL A 8 15.77 -5.41 -36.66
CA VAL A 8 15.07 -6.64 -36.21
C VAL A 8 14.10 -6.23 -35.09
N LEU A 9 12.83 -6.06 -35.44
CA LEU A 9 11.76 -5.96 -34.45
C LEU A 9 11.59 -7.32 -33.79
N VAL A 10 12.16 -7.48 -32.59
CA VAL A 10 11.82 -8.60 -31.71
C VAL A 10 10.44 -8.31 -31.14
N THR A 11 9.39 -8.87 -31.75
CA THR A 11 8.06 -8.89 -31.16
C THR A 11 8.08 -9.82 -29.97
N ALA A 12 8.28 -9.28 -28.78
CA ALA A 12 8.01 -10.02 -27.55
C ALA A 12 6.52 -10.40 -27.56
N ALA A 13 6.22 -11.69 -27.61
CA ALA A 13 4.85 -12.15 -27.43
C ALA A 13 4.32 -11.59 -26.08
N PRO A 14 3.08 -11.09 -26.04
CA PRO A 14 2.50 -10.67 -24.77
C PRO A 14 2.49 -11.86 -23.83
N VAL A 15 3.17 -11.74 -22.69
CA VAL A 15 3.07 -12.73 -21.62
C VAL A 15 1.62 -12.68 -21.15
N ALA A 16 0.86 -13.73 -21.39
CA ALA A 16 -0.50 -13.85 -20.88
C ALA A 16 -0.46 -13.67 -19.37
N ALA A 17 -1.38 -12.87 -18.81
CA ALA A 17 -1.56 -12.81 -17.38
C ALA A 17 -2.09 -14.17 -16.92
N ASP A 18 -1.44 -14.78 -15.92
CA ASP A 18 -1.91 -16.03 -15.34
C ASP A 18 -3.25 -15.75 -14.60
N ASP A 19 -4.19 -16.69 -14.67
CA ASP A 19 -5.41 -16.63 -13.86
C ASP A 19 -5.05 -16.57 -12.38
N PHE A 20 -5.74 -15.71 -11.62
CA PHE A 20 -5.49 -15.56 -10.18
C PHE A 20 -6.08 -16.75 -9.42
N THR A 21 -5.32 -17.83 -9.33
CA THR A 21 -5.72 -19.10 -8.73
C THR A 21 -5.76 -19.03 -7.19
N PRO A 22 -6.44 -19.99 -6.51
CA PRO A 22 -6.41 -20.09 -5.04
C PRO A 22 -4.99 -20.18 -4.46
N SER A 23 -4.07 -20.87 -5.15
CA SER A 23 -2.67 -20.96 -4.74
C SER A 23 -1.95 -19.62 -4.82
N LEU A 24 -2.16 -18.86 -5.89
CA LEU A 24 -1.61 -17.52 -6.06
C LEU A 24 -2.22 -16.53 -5.04
N PHE A 25 -3.52 -16.64 -4.78
CA PHE A 25 -4.18 -15.86 -3.74
C PHE A 25 -3.57 -16.12 -2.36
N LYS A 26 -3.33 -17.40 -2.02
CA LYS A 26 -2.67 -17.74 -0.76
C LYS A 26 -1.24 -17.17 -0.69
N THR A 27 -0.46 -17.30 -1.77
CA THR A 27 0.90 -16.76 -1.85
C THR A 27 0.92 -15.25 -1.64
N TRP A 28 0.01 -14.55 -2.30
CA TRP A 28 -0.14 -13.11 -2.16
C TRP A 28 -0.58 -12.72 -0.73
N ALA A 29 -1.58 -13.40 -0.17
CA ALA A 29 -2.09 -13.13 1.17
C ALA A 29 -1.01 -13.36 2.24
N ASP A 30 -0.28 -14.47 2.17
CA ASP A 30 0.83 -14.78 3.09
C ASP A 30 1.95 -13.73 3.01
N ALA A 31 2.26 -13.27 1.80
CA ALA A 31 3.22 -12.19 1.61
C ALA A 31 2.71 -10.86 2.16
N ARG A 32 1.46 -10.49 1.89
CA ARG A 32 0.85 -9.21 2.26
C ARG A 32 0.58 -9.08 3.76
N ILE A 33 0.10 -10.15 4.40
CA ILE A 33 -0.44 -10.10 5.76
C ILE A 33 0.43 -10.86 6.76
N GLY A 34 1.25 -11.79 6.28
CA GLY A 34 1.95 -12.75 7.12
C GLY A 34 1.09 -13.96 7.48
N THR A 35 1.70 -14.90 8.18
CA THR A 35 1.07 -16.19 8.56
C THR A 35 0.87 -16.35 10.07
N GLY A 36 1.02 -15.28 10.84
CA GLY A 36 0.86 -15.32 12.30
C GLY A 36 1.38 -14.08 13.00
N GLN A 37 2.68 -13.85 12.97
CA GLN A 37 3.26 -12.64 13.57
C GLN A 37 2.94 -11.40 12.74
N PRO A 38 2.90 -10.20 13.36
CA PRO A 38 2.76 -8.94 12.63
C PRO A 38 3.84 -8.77 11.57
N VAL A 39 3.48 -8.15 10.47
CA VAL A 39 4.39 -7.71 9.41
C VAL A 39 4.32 -6.20 9.26
N TYR A 40 5.40 -5.58 8.80
CA TYR A 40 5.52 -4.14 8.61
C TYR A 40 5.95 -3.87 7.16
N TRP A 41 5.14 -3.15 6.43
CA TRP A 41 5.45 -2.70 5.08
C TRP A 41 6.05 -1.29 5.15
N TYR A 42 7.34 -1.23 5.45
CA TYR A 42 8.08 0.01 5.56
C TYR A 42 8.26 0.65 4.20
N SER A 43 7.90 1.91 4.08
CA SER A 43 7.84 2.67 2.84
C SER A 43 8.58 3.98 2.93
N VAL A 44 9.26 4.32 1.85
CA VAL A 44 9.80 5.67 1.61
C VAL A 44 9.46 6.12 0.20
N GLY A 45 9.31 7.41 0.00
CA GLY A 45 9.06 7.93 -1.33
C GLY A 45 8.89 9.44 -1.41
N THR A 46 8.27 9.87 -2.48
CA THR A 46 8.11 11.28 -2.82
C THR A 46 6.69 11.59 -3.21
N VAL A 47 6.29 12.83 -2.93
CA VAL A 47 5.04 13.42 -3.40
C VAL A 47 5.39 14.61 -4.28
N ARG A 48 4.89 14.59 -5.49
CA ARG A 48 5.15 15.60 -6.51
C ARG A 48 3.85 16.20 -7.00
N SER A 49 3.87 17.49 -7.32
CA SER A 49 2.76 18.15 -8.00
C SER A 49 2.58 17.60 -9.42
N TYR A 50 1.37 17.67 -9.92
CA TYR A 50 1.04 17.34 -11.30
C TYR A 50 0.38 18.56 -11.96
N PRO A 51 0.78 18.94 -13.21
CA PRO A 51 1.63 18.19 -14.14
C PRO A 51 3.14 18.55 -14.08
N ASP A 52 3.57 19.53 -13.29
CA ASP A 52 4.93 20.11 -13.36
C ASP A 52 6.02 19.28 -12.68
N GLY A 53 5.66 18.25 -11.92
CA GLY A 53 6.60 17.30 -11.32
C GLY A 53 7.43 17.85 -10.15
N LYS A 54 7.10 19.05 -9.64
CA LYS A 54 7.82 19.66 -8.52
C LYS A 54 7.72 18.79 -7.26
N LEU A 55 8.85 18.53 -6.61
CA LEU A 55 8.88 17.83 -5.33
C LEU A 55 8.22 18.70 -4.25
N LEU A 56 7.13 18.22 -3.67
CA LEU A 56 6.41 18.89 -2.60
C LEU A 56 6.97 18.49 -1.24
N TYR A 57 7.02 17.18 -0.98
CA TYR A 57 7.58 16.61 0.25
C TYR A 57 8.00 15.15 0.03
N ARG A 58 8.71 14.60 0.99
CA ARG A 58 9.01 13.18 1.04
C ARG A 58 8.04 12.48 1.99
N MET A 59 7.83 11.20 1.82
CA MET A 59 7.02 10.39 2.72
C MET A 59 7.86 9.27 3.31
N GLU A 60 7.61 8.97 4.58
CA GLU A 60 8.11 7.79 5.26
C GLU A 60 7.04 7.25 6.19
N GLY A 61 6.91 5.93 6.27
CA GLY A 61 5.91 5.32 7.13
C GLY A 61 5.83 3.82 6.96
N TYR A 62 4.77 3.24 7.47
CA TYR A 62 4.44 1.84 7.23
C TYR A 62 2.96 1.51 7.38
N ASP A 63 2.58 0.41 6.75
CA ASP A 63 1.41 -0.37 7.09
C ASP A 63 1.85 -1.52 7.98
N THR A 64 1.28 -1.67 9.17
CA THR A 64 1.48 -2.88 9.96
C THR A 64 0.25 -3.75 9.92
N ALA A 65 0.44 -5.03 9.64
CA ALA A 65 -0.63 -5.97 9.40
C ALA A 65 -0.48 -7.26 10.20
N ARG A 66 -1.62 -7.88 10.50
CA ARG A 66 -1.72 -9.23 11.06
C ARG A 66 -2.88 -9.95 10.40
N VAL A 67 -2.71 -11.24 10.14
CA VAL A 67 -3.84 -12.07 9.73
C VAL A 67 -4.83 -12.17 10.89
N GLY A 68 -6.11 -11.89 10.60
CA GLY A 68 -7.19 -12.00 11.56
C GLY A 68 -7.64 -13.45 11.69
N TYR A 69 -8.55 -13.85 10.85
CA TYR A 69 -8.99 -15.24 10.73
C TYR A 69 -9.20 -15.57 9.25
N PRO A 70 -8.60 -16.65 8.76
CA PRO A 70 -8.88 -17.14 7.42
C PRO A 70 -10.22 -17.88 7.39
N ASP A 71 -10.91 -17.78 6.28
CA ASP A 71 -12.01 -18.68 5.94
C ASP A 71 -11.63 -19.47 4.67
N PRO A 72 -10.94 -20.62 4.80
CA PRO A 72 -10.47 -21.38 3.66
C PRO A 72 -11.61 -21.87 2.74
N ALA A 73 -12.78 -22.15 3.32
CA ALA A 73 -13.94 -22.63 2.57
C ALA A 73 -14.49 -21.56 1.60
N ARG A 74 -14.34 -20.28 1.95
CA ARG A 74 -14.73 -19.14 1.12
C ARG A 74 -13.57 -18.51 0.39
N GLN A 75 -12.36 -19.05 0.53
CA GLN A 75 -11.14 -18.42 0.00
C GLN A 75 -11.03 -16.94 0.44
N THR A 76 -11.30 -16.72 1.73
CA THR A 76 -11.35 -15.40 2.35
C THR A 76 -10.24 -15.29 3.37
N VAL A 77 -9.61 -14.12 3.44
CA VAL A 77 -8.66 -13.80 4.49
C VAL A 77 -8.94 -12.41 5.05
N HIS A 78 -8.85 -12.29 6.37
CA HIS A 78 -9.06 -11.03 7.08
C HIS A 78 -7.73 -10.47 7.57
N GLN A 79 -7.56 -9.16 7.41
CA GLN A 79 -6.39 -8.41 7.84
C GLN A 79 -6.78 -7.39 8.91
N TYR A 80 -6.10 -7.43 10.05
CA TYR A 80 -6.07 -6.33 11.00
C TYR A 80 -4.88 -5.44 10.68
N ASN A 81 -5.13 -4.16 10.46
CA ASN A 81 -4.12 -3.23 9.97
C ASN A 81 -4.13 -1.91 10.75
N ARG A 82 -2.95 -1.32 10.89
CA ARG A 82 -2.74 0.10 11.18
C ARG A 82 -1.82 0.69 10.14
N LYS A 83 -2.03 1.96 9.85
CA LYS A 83 -1.23 2.67 8.85
C LYS A 83 -0.80 4.01 9.42
N ILE A 84 0.48 4.36 9.24
CA ILE A 84 0.99 5.68 9.53
C ILE A 84 2.05 6.08 8.51
N TYR A 85 1.88 7.28 7.94
CA TYR A 85 2.85 7.91 7.07
C TYR A 85 3.05 9.35 7.49
N ILE A 86 4.30 9.76 7.68
CA ILE A 86 4.71 11.11 8.02
C ILE A 86 5.28 11.81 6.81
N ALA A 87 5.02 13.11 6.71
CA ALA A 87 5.68 13.96 5.73
C ALA A 87 7.06 14.37 6.24
N ARG A 88 8.02 14.45 5.33
CA ARG A 88 9.37 14.92 5.58
C ARG A 88 9.71 16.07 4.65
N HIS A 89 10.48 17.00 5.17
CA HIS A 89 10.95 18.16 4.41
C HIS A 89 11.70 17.72 3.15
N PRO A 90 11.42 18.30 1.97
CA PRO A 90 11.98 17.83 0.69
C PRO A 90 13.50 17.91 0.63
N GLU A 91 14.12 18.88 1.31
CA GLU A 91 15.57 19.12 1.29
C GLU A 91 16.27 18.51 2.50
N THR A 92 15.80 18.80 3.71
CA THR A 92 16.47 18.40 4.96
C THR A 92 16.12 17.00 5.45
N ASN A 93 15.04 16.42 4.93
CA ASN A 93 14.47 15.14 5.37
C ASN A 93 14.00 15.11 6.84
N ALA A 94 13.92 16.27 7.50
CA ALA A 94 13.37 16.39 8.83
C ALA A 94 11.85 16.10 8.83
N VAL A 95 11.30 15.63 9.96
CA VAL A 95 9.85 15.47 10.10
C VAL A 95 9.17 16.81 9.91
N LEU A 96 8.20 16.85 9.01
CA LEU A 96 7.46 18.06 8.67
C LEU A 96 6.25 18.16 9.59
N ARG A 97 6.28 19.09 10.54
CA ARG A 97 5.19 19.34 11.50
C ARG A 97 4.33 20.54 11.13
N GLU A 98 4.91 21.44 10.35
CA GLU A 98 4.27 22.66 9.84
C GLU A 98 4.77 22.95 8.43
N TRP A 99 3.91 23.46 7.57
CA TRP A 99 4.24 23.88 6.23
C TRP A 99 3.39 25.10 5.84
N ASN A 100 4.05 26.21 5.48
CA ASN A 100 3.39 27.48 5.13
C ASN A 100 2.36 27.95 6.21
N GLY A 101 2.70 27.82 7.49
CA GLY A 101 1.85 28.21 8.60
C GLY A 101 0.67 27.24 8.87
N GLN A 102 0.62 26.11 8.20
CA GLN A 102 -0.39 25.09 8.43
C GLN A 102 0.20 23.86 9.11
N LYS A 103 -0.53 23.29 10.06
CA LYS A 103 -0.15 22.03 10.70
C LYS A 103 -0.15 20.90 9.70
N VAL A 104 0.91 20.12 9.71
CA VAL A 104 1.05 18.90 8.90
C VAL A 104 0.66 17.68 9.74
N GLU A 105 -0.46 17.09 9.41
CA GLU A 105 -0.91 15.86 10.06
C GLU A 105 -0.39 14.63 9.32
N PRO A 106 0.00 13.57 10.03
CA PRO A 106 0.34 12.30 9.41
C PRO A 106 -0.89 11.68 8.75
N ILE A 107 -0.68 10.90 7.69
CA ILE A 107 -1.72 10.00 7.20
C ILE A 107 -1.75 8.81 8.14
N ALA A 108 -2.72 8.79 9.06
CA ALA A 108 -2.77 7.82 10.15
C ALA A 108 -4.16 7.19 10.27
N TYR A 109 -4.18 5.86 10.18
CA TYR A 109 -5.40 5.08 10.43
C TYR A 109 -5.17 4.22 11.68
N PRO A 110 -5.90 4.47 12.77
CA PRO A 110 -5.74 3.71 14.02
C PRO A 110 -6.17 2.26 13.87
N TYR A 111 -7.01 1.96 12.89
CA TYR A 111 -7.31 0.62 12.44
C TYR A 111 -7.84 0.63 11.00
N GLN A 112 -7.65 -0.50 10.34
CA GLN A 112 -8.37 -0.93 9.16
C GLN A 112 -8.66 -2.42 9.33
N PHE A 113 -9.92 -2.81 9.17
CA PHE A 113 -10.31 -4.21 9.04
C PHE A 113 -10.55 -4.48 7.57
N ILE A 114 -9.71 -5.30 6.98
CA ILE A 114 -9.73 -5.54 5.55
C ILE A 114 -10.07 -7.00 5.30
N THR A 115 -11.04 -7.23 4.45
CA THR A 115 -11.43 -8.56 3.98
C THR A 115 -11.06 -8.69 2.51
N TYR A 116 -10.30 -9.73 2.19
CA TYR A 116 -9.98 -10.15 0.83
C TYR A 116 -10.69 -11.46 0.55
N GLU A 117 -11.42 -11.53 -0.53
CA GLU A 117 -12.14 -12.73 -0.96
C GLU A 117 -11.81 -13.04 -2.42
N LEU A 118 -11.31 -14.25 -2.69
CA LEU A 118 -11.14 -14.73 -4.06
C LEU A 118 -12.46 -15.30 -4.57
N ARG A 119 -12.98 -14.68 -5.61
CA ARG A 119 -14.23 -15.10 -6.22
C ARG A 119 -14.15 -15.05 -7.74
N GLY A 120 -14.30 -16.20 -8.40
CA GLY A 120 -14.29 -16.30 -9.87
C GLY A 120 -13.01 -15.76 -10.51
N GLY A 121 -11.84 -16.02 -9.92
CA GLY A 121 -10.54 -15.53 -10.42
C GLY A 121 -10.24 -14.06 -10.14
N ALA A 122 -11.10 -13.37 -9.36
CA ALA A 122 -10.93 -11.99 -8.95
C ALA A 122 -10.80 -11.87 -7.42
N VAL A 123 -10.09 -10.86 -6.93
CA VAL A 123 -10.02 -10.55 -5.48
C VAL A 123 -10.93 -9.38 -5.18
N GLU A 124 -11.97 -9.64 -4.41
CA GLU A 124 -12.78 -8.56 -3.84
C GLU A 124 -12.13 -8.07 -2.55
N THR A 125 -12.01 -6.75 -2.41
CA THR A 125 -11.45 -6.11 -1.21
C THR A 125 -12.50 -5.24 -0.56
N MET A 126 -12.78 -5.50 0.72
CA MET A 126 -13.64 -4.67 1.55
C MET A 126 -12.83 -4.09 2.69
N VAL A 127 -12.93 -2.79 2.90
CA VAL A 127 -12.22 -2.06 3.98
C VAL A 127 -13.22 -1.40 4.91
N GLU A 128 -13.12 -1.72 6.18
CA GLU A 128 -13.80 -1.04 7.27
C GLU A 128 -12.78 -0.18 8.02
N GLN A 129 -13.00 1.13 8.06
CA GLN A 129 -12.10 2.07 8.72
C GLN A 129 -12.83 3.33 9.18
N GLY A 130 -12.29 3.99 10.22
CA GLY A 130 -12.77 5.28 10.72
C GLY A 130 -14.02 5.19 11.59
N ALA A 131 -14.47 6.35 12.07
CA ALA A 131 -15.66 6.45 12.88
C ALA A 131 -16.91 6.01 12.10
N GLY A 132 -17.77 5.19 12.76
CA GLY A 132 -19.00 4.69 12.15
C GLY A 132 -18.84 3.44 11.31
N ALA A 133 -17.64 2.81 11.31
CA ALA A 133 -17.42 1.51 10.66
C ALA A 133 -17.92 1.43 9.20
N ALA A 134 -17.69 2.51 8.43
CA ALA A 134 -18.09 2.51 7.03
C ALA A 134 -17.32 1.45 6.25
N VAL A 135 -18.02 0.42 5.79
CA VAL A 135 -17.45 -0.60 4.90
C VAL A 135 -17.40 -0.05 3.48
N ARG A 136 -16.23 -0.08 2.88
CA ARG A 136 -16.02 0.34 1.49
C ARG A 136 -15.49 -0.82 0.68
N ARG A 137 -16.12 -1.07 -0.45
CA ARG A 137 -15.53 -1.94 -1.47
C ARG A 137 -14.47 -1.14 -2.23
N ILE A 138 -13.26 -1.68 -2.34
CA ILE A 138 -12.14 -1.04 -3.02
C ILE A 138 -11.79 -1.86 -4.25
N GLY A 139 -11.63 -1.15 -5.35
CA GLY A 139 -11.02 -1.62 -6.57
C GLY A 139 -11.84 -2.50 -7.47
N PRO A 140 -11.38 -2.67 -8.70
CA PRO A 140 -11.87 -3.71 -9.56
C PRO A 140 -11.20 -5.03 -9.16
N GLY A 141 -11.96 -5.95 -8.61
CA GLY A 141 -11.46 -7.28 -8.28
C GLY A 141 -10.93 -8.08 -9.47
N LYS A 142 -11.11 -7.60 -10.69
CA LYS A 142 -10.78 -8.32 -11.93
C LYS A 142 -9.45 -7.91 -12.57
N ASP A 143 -8.82 -6.83 -12.13
CA ASP A 143 -7.64 -6.29 -12.81
C ASP A 143 -6.32 -6.63 -12.11
N ILE A 144 -6.34 -7.62 -11.18
CA ILE A 144 -5.09 -8.13 -10.65
C ILE A 144 -4.44 -8.99 -11.72
N SER A 145 -3.29 -8.52 -12.21
CA SER A 145 -2.45 -9.30 -13.10
C SER A 145 -1.35 -9.99 -12.32
N VAL A 146 -1.05 -11.23 -12.71
CA VAL A 146 0.05 -12.02 -12.16
C VAL A 146 1.05 -12.31 -13.25
N ARG A 147 2.33 -12.14 -12.96
CA ARG A 147 3.43 -12.44 -13.89
C ARG A 147 4.58 -13.07 -13.15
N THR A 148 5.25 -14.03 -13.80
CA THR A 148 6.48 -14.61 -13.31
C THR A 148 7.67 -13.97 -14.02
N LEU A 149 8.62 -13.44 -13.26
CA LEU A 149 9.86 -12.84 -13.74
C LEU A 149 11.05 -13.55 -13.06
N GLY A 150 11.63 -14.54 -13.73
CA GLY A 150 12.61 -15.42 -13.11
C GLY A 150 11.98 -16.18 -11.92
N ASP A 151 12.57 -16.03 -10.73
CA ASP A 151 12.03 -16.63 -9.50
C ASP A 151 10.99 -15.74 -8.78
N ALA A 152 10.74 -14.53 -9.27
CA ALA A 152 9.79 -13.61 -8.65
C ALA A 152 8.38 -13.76 -9.24
N THR A 153 7.37 -13.75 -8.37
CA THR A 153 5.98 -13.54 -8.76
C THR A 153 5.64 -12.08 -8.55
N VAL A 154 5.13 -11.42 -9.59
CA VAL A 154 4.71 -10.02 -9.54
C VAL A 154 3.19 -9.96 -9.63
N PHE A 155 2.57 -9.36 -8.63
CA PHE A 155 1.13 -9.09 -8.58
C PHE A 155 0.92 -7.60 -8.77
N THR A 156 0.23 -7.21 -9.82
CA THR A 156 -0.16 -5.82 -10.07
C THR A 156 -1.63 -5.65 -9.77
N ALA A 157 -1.96 -4.75 -8.84
CA ALA A 157 -3.33 -4.49 -8.40
C ALA A 157 -3.66 -2.99 -8.56
N PRO A 158 -4.32 -2.58 -9.64
CA PRO A 158 -4.82 -1.23 -9.78
C PRO A 158 -6.07 -1.04 -8.91
N VAL A 159 -6.20 0.16 -8.33
CA VAL A 159 -7.32 0.55 -7.46
C VAL A 159 -7.84 1.91 -7.90
N TYR A 160 -9.14 1.97 -8.17
CA TYR A 160 -9.83 3.23 -8.49
C TYR A 160 -10.72 3.61 -7.31
N LEU A 161 -10.46 4.78 -6.75
CA LEU A 161 -11.22 5.33 -5.62
C LEU A 161 -12.07 6.49 -6.12
N ASP A 162 -13.37 6.37 -5.95
CA ASP A 162 -14.31 7.45 -6.24
C ASP A 162 -15.52 7.34 -5.29
N PHE A 163 -15.52 8.17 -4.24
CA PHE A 163 -16.59 8.17 -3.26
C PHE A 163 -16.83 9.57 -2.67
N PRO A 164 -18.06 9.86 -2.21
CA PRO A 164 -18.38 11.15 -1.59
C PRO A 164 -17.66 11.30 -0.24
N ILE A 165 -17.13 12.52 0.02
CA ILE A 165 -16.51 12.90 1.30
C ILE A 165 -17.22 14.09 1.97
N GLY A 166 -18.35 14.52 1.42
CA GLY A 166 -19.17 15.60 1.92
C GLY A 166 -20.08 16.15 0.81
N PRO A 167 -20.96 17.10 1.12
CA PRO A 167 -21.85 17.71 0.13
C PRO A 167 -21.04 18.29 -1.05
N GLY A 168 -21.30 17.78 -2.25
CA GLY A 168 -20.64 18.24 -3.50
C GLY A 168 -19.15 17.90 -3.61
N LYS A 169 -18.56 17.18 -2.64
CA LYS A 169 -17.14 16.79 -2.66
C LYS A 169 -16.99 15.29 -2.84
N ARG A 170 -16.05 14.90 -3.72
CA ARG A 170 -15.68 13.51 -3.94
C ARG A 170 -14.19 13.31 -3.70
N TYR A 171 -13.84 12.18 -3.10
CA TYR A 171 -12.48 11.69 -3.09
C TYR A 171 -12.26 10.86 -4.33
N GLN A 172 -11.30 11.24 -5.14
CA GLN A 172 -10.95 10.54 -6.37
C GLN A 172 -9.45 10.28 -6.38
N ALA A 173 -9.07 9.04 -6.61
CA ALA A 173 -7.68 8.67 -6.79
C ALA A 173 -7.55 7.39 -7.63
N PHE A 174 -6.45 7.30 -8.35
CA PHE A 174 -5.94 6.06 -8.90
C PHE A 174 -4.75 5.62 -8.05
N GLU A 175 -4.72 4.35 -7.69
CA GLU A 175 -3.59 3.72 -7.01
C GLU A 175 -3.17 2.48 -7.78
N ASN A 176 -1.87 2.18 -7.80
CA ASN A 176 -1.34 0.94 -8.33
C ASN A 176 -0.39 0.31 -7.31
N TYR A 177 -0.56 -0.98 -7.09
CA TYR A 177 0.22 -1.78 -6.16
C TYR A 177 0.95 -2.87 -6.95
N ASP A 178 2.26 -2.80 -7.04
CA ASP A 178 3.09 -3.83 -7.67
C ASP A 178 3.85 -4.60 -6.61
N PHE A 179 3.33 -5.77 -6.21
CA PHE A 179 3.97 -6.66 -5.25
C PHE A 179 4.97 -7.57 -5.94
N PHE A 180 6.22 -7.53 -5.49
CA PHE A 180 7.29 -8.42 -5.92
C PHE A 180 7.54 -9.44 -4.82
N ILE A 181 7.18 -10.70 -5.08
CA ILE A 181 7.29 -11.80 -4.12
C ILE A 181 8.35 -12.77 -4.62
N GLN A 182 9.43 -12.91 -3.87
CA GLN A 182 10.53 -13.82 -4.19
C GLN A 182 10.60 -14.95 -3.17
N PRO A 183 11.15 -16.12 -3.53
CA PRO A 183 11.36 -17.22 -2.60
C PRO A 183 12.25 -16.81 -1.43
N LYS A 184 11.87 -17.22 -0.22
CA LYS A 184 12.69 -17.01 0.98
C LYS A 184 14.07 -17.64 0.81
N GLY A 185 15.10 -16.95 1.30
CA GLY A 185 16.48 -17.42 1.29
C GLY A 185 17.27 -17.07 0.02
N LYS A 186 16.61 -16.62 -1.05
CA LYS A 186 17.31 -16.18 -2.27
C LYS A 186 17.75 -14.74 -2.23
N VAL A 187 16.99 -13.89 -1.55
CA VAL A 187 17.29 -12.46 -1.38
C VAL A 187 17.07 -12.03 0.07
N LYS A 188 17.76 -10.96 0.46
CA LYS A 188 17.68 -10.44 1.83
C LYS A 188 16.28 -9.94 2.19
N VAL A 189 15.58 -9.33 1.22
CA VAL A 189 14.21 -8.81 1.40
C VAL A 189 13.34 -9.41 0.29
N PRO A 190 12.66 -10.53 0.57
CA PRO A 190 11.93 -11.28 -0.46
C PRO A 190 10.60 -10.63 -0.87
N HIS A 191 10.06 -9.73 -0.08
CA HIS A 191 8.78 -9.09 -0.37
C HIS A 191 8.96 -7.58 -0.47
N GLN A 192 8.66 -7.05 -1.65
CA GLN A 192 8.73 -5.64 -1.96
C GLN A 192 7.42 -5.17 -2.59
N LEU A 193 7.16 -3.89 -2.53
CA LEU A 193 6.00 -3.26 -3.14
C LEU A 193 6.42 -1.91 -3.72
N SER A 194 6.06 -1.65 -4.98
CA SER A 194 6.00 -0.31 -5.53
C SER A 194 4.54 0.16 -5.46
N TRP A 195 4.30 1.29 -4.82
CA TRP A 195 2.98 1.90 -4.75
C TRP A 195 2.99 3.28 -5.39
N LEU A 196 2.08 3.47 -6.31
CA LEU A 196 1.87 4.73 -6.99
C LEU A 196 0.44 5.20 -6.71
N ARG A 197 0.28 6.49 -6.42
CA ARG A 197 -1.04 7.13 -6.30
C ARG A 197 -1.06 8.43 -7.10
N TYR A 198 -2.10 8.59 -7.89
CA TYR A 198 -2.49 9.84 -8.50
C TYR A 198 -3.78 10.33 -7.85
N GLY A 199 -3.78 11.54 -7.31
CA GLY A 199 -4.94 12.08 -6.60
C GLY A 199 -4.65 13.44 -5.96
N ASN A 200 -5.62 13.94 -5.20
CA ASN A 200 -5.50 15.25 -4.59
C ASN A 200 -4.40 15.31 -3.51
N ALA A 201 -3.69 16.43 -3.50
CA ALA A 201 -2.82 16.81 -2.40
C ALA A 201 -3.63 17.16 -1.15
N PRO A 202 -3.04 16.99 0.06
CA PRO A 202 -3.60 17.60 1.26
C PRO A 202 -3.62 19.13 1.15
N ASP A 203 -4.56 19.78 1.83
CA ASP A 203 -4.72 21.25 1.79
C ASP A 203 -3.44 21.97 2.23
N TRP A 204 -2.77 21.48 3.28
CA TRP A 204 -1.51 22.04 3.76
C TRP A 204 -0.37 22.01 2.72
N ALA A 205 -0.44 21.10 1.75
CA ALA A 205 0.54 21.00 0.65
C ALA A 205 0.17 21.88 -0.56
N GLY A 206 -0.86 22.72 -0.44
CA GLY A 206 -1.31 23.66 -1.48
C GLY A 206 -2.42 23.13 -2.37
N GLY A 207 -2.97 21.97 -2.08
CA GLY A 207 -4.04 21.36 -2.89
C GLY A 207 -3.56 20.94 -4.28
N GLY A 208 -4.52 20.71 -5.18
CA GLY A 208 -4.22 20.28 -6.55
C GLY A 208 -3.95 18.77 -6.66
N LEU A 209 -3.53 18.36 -7.85
CA LEU A 209 -3.23 16.95 -8.14
C LEU A 209 -1.77 16.62 -7.85
N THR A 210 -1.55 15.41 -7.36
CA THR A 210 -0.22 14.90 -7.03
C THR A 210 0.00 13.49 -7.56
N ILE A 211 1.28 13.18 -7.76
CA ILE A 211 1.77 11.81 -7.90
C ILE A 211 2.55 11.48 -6.63
N MET A 212 2.11 10.45 -5.93
CA MET A 212 2.83 9.83 -4.82
C MET A 212 3.44 8.52 -5.31
N HIS A 213 4.72 8.31 -5.05
CA HIS A 213 5.39 7.06 -5.37
C HIS A 213 6.20 6.61 -4.17
N LEU A 214 5.87 5.43 -3.65
CA LEU A 214 6.56 4.81 -2.53
C LEU A 214 7.19 3.49 -2.97
N VAL A 215 8.41 3.29 -2.53
CA VAL A 215 9.07 1.98 -2.55
C VAL A 215 8.98 1.41 -1.14
N THR A 216 8.57 0.15 -1.06
CA THR A 216 8.17 -0.46 0.20
C THR A 216 8.85 -1.82 0.34
N TRP A 217 9.29 -2.13 1.55
CA TRP A 217 9.89 -3.41 1.92
C TRP A 217 9.14 -4.02 3.08
N ARG A 218 8.83 -5.29 3.00
CA ARG A 218 8.29 -6.02 4.12
C ARG A 218 9.40 -6.36 5.11
N ILE A 219 9.19 -6.01 6.35
CA ILE A 219 10.00 -6.40 7.51
C ILE A 219 9.11 -7.11 8.53
N ASP A 220 9.66 -8.09 9.23
CA ASP A 220 8.88 -8.98 10.09
C ASP A 220 8.97 -8.60 11.59
N ARG A 221 9.75 -7.57 11.95
CA ARG A 221 9.90 -7.13 13.33
C ARG A 221 9.90 -5.60 13.42
N TYR A 222 9.20 -5.07 14.42
CA TYR A 222 9.17 -3.62 14.68
C TYR A 222 10.56 -3.02 14.87
N GLN A 223 11.48 -3.76 15.51
CA GLN A 223 12.85 -3.33 15.78
C GLN A 223 13.67 -3.09 14.51
N ASP A 224 13.27 -3.68 13.39
CA ASP A 224 13.94 -3.52 12.10
C ASP A 224 13.42 -2.29 11.32
N VAL A 225 12.37 -1.61 11.82
CA VAL A 225 11.96 -0.28 11.32
C VAL A 225 13.10 0.71 11.57
N PRO A 226 13.48 1.56 10.61
CA PRO A 226 14.54 2.56 10.80
C PRO A 226 14.33 3.43 12.04
N ALA A 227 15.42 3.70 12.76
CA ALA A 227 15.39 4.41 14.04
C ALA A 227 14.65 5.75 13.95
N THR A 228 14.88 6.52 12.90
CA THR A 228 14.24 7.82 12.70
C THR A 228 12.72 7.77 12.67
N LEU A 229 12.14 6.68 12.13
CA LEU A 229 10.70 6.47 12.16
C LEU A 229 10.25 5.88 13.48
N ARG A 230 11.01 4.94 14.06
CA ARG A 230 10.68 4.36 15.38
C ARG A 230 10.61 5.45 16.46
N ASP A 231 11.59 6.36 16.50
CA ASP A 231 11.63 7.45 17.48
C ASP A 231 10.35 8.29 17.38
N TYR A 232 9.91 8.62 16.17
CA TYR A 232 8.64 9.31 15.96
C TYR A 232 7.44 8.48 16.47
N ILE A 233 7.40 7.18 16.13
CA ILE A 233 6.30 6.31 16.57
C ILE A 233 6.28 6.19 18.10
N GLU A 234 7.43 6.07 18.74
CA GLU A 234 7.53 5.91 20.19
C GLU A 234 7.13 7.15 20.97
N SER A 235 7.45 8.34 20.43
CA SER A 235 7.12 9.61 21.08
C SER A 235 5.71 10.12 20.74
N ASP A 236 5.35 10.11 19.47
CA ASP A 236 4.16 10.81 18.97
C ASP A 236 2.98 9.87 18.63
N ALA A 237 3.24 8.59 18.36
CA ALA A 237 2.24 7.66 17.83
C ALA A 237 2.38 6.22 18.37
N PRO A 238 2.41 5.98 19.69
CA PRO A 238 2.71 4.66 20.26
C PRO A 238 1.70 3.57 19.92
N LEU A 239 0.47 3.94 19.57
CA LEU A 239 -0.57 2.99 19.14
C LEU A 239 -0.14 2.22 17.87
N TRP A 240 0.67 2.83 17.01
CA TRP A 240 1.06 2.25 15.73
C TRP A 240 2.22 1.25 15.82
N LYS A 241 2.81 1.00 16.99
CA LYS A 241 3.87 -0.02 17.18
C LYS A 241 3.47 -1.42 16.71
N ALA A 242 2.16 -1.74 16.73
CA ALA A 242 1.64 -3.03 16.31
C ALA A 242 0.26 -2.88 15.65
N PRO A 243 -0.17 -3.83 14.81
CA PRO A 243 -1.54 -3.86 14.33
C PRO A 243 -2.50 -4.16 15.48
N PRO A 244 -3.83 -3.98 15.30
CA PRO A 244 -4.80 -4.48 16.27
C PRO A 244 -4.56 -5.97 16.57
N ALA A 245 -4.68 -6.36 17.83
CA ALA A 245 -4.46 -7.75 18.22
C ALA A 245 -5.58 -8.67 17.70
N ASP A 246 -6.80 -8.16 17.73
CA ASP A 246 -8.01 -8.87 17.35
C ASP A 246 -9.15 -7.90 16.97
N LEU A 247 -10.32 -8.46 16.68
CA LEU A 247 -11.51 -7.69 16.36
C LEU A 247 -12.01 -6.86 17.56
N ALA A 248 -11.80 -7.31 18.80
CA ALA A 248 -12.21 -6.57 19.98
C ALA A 248 -11.40 -5.27 20.14
N ASP A 249 -10.12 -5.30 19.80
CA ASP A 249 -9.27 -4.09 19.74
C ASP A 249 -9.81 -3.08 18.74
N ILE A 250 -10.23 -3.55 17.55
CA ILE A 250 -10.84 -2.69 16.53
C ILE A 250 -12.13 -2.06 17.06
N ARG A 251 -13.01 -2.85 17.66
CA ARG A 251 -14.31 -2.36 18.17
C ARG A 251 -14.18 -1.32 19.29
N LYS A 252 -13.10 -1.34 20.07
CA LYS A 252 -12.80 -0.27 21.06
C LYS A 252 -12.50 1.06 20.39
N LEU A 253 -11.91 1.07 19.19
CA LEU A 253 -11.53 2.28 18.46
C LEU A 253 -12.69 2.86 17.61
N GLN A 254 -13.81 2.15 17.51
CA GLN A 254 -15.01 2.58 16.78
C GLN A 254 -15.99 3.39 17.66
N LYS A 255 -15.79 3.37 18.97
CA LYS A 255 -16.58 4.11 19.96
C LYS A 255 -16.10 5.55 20.11
#